data_6e685797b79e892a4189facf67930014
#
_entry.id   6e685797b79e892a4189facf67930014
#
_cell.length_a   1.000
_cell.length_b   1.000
_cell.length_c   1.000
_cell.angle_alpha   90.00
_cell.angle_beta   90.00
_cell.angle_gamma   90.00
#
_symmetry.space_group_name_H-M   'P 1'
#
loop_
_entity.id
_entity.type
_entity.pdbx_description
1 polymer ?
#
loop_
_entity_poly.entity_id
_entity_poly.type
_entity_poly.pdbx_seq_one_letter_code
_entity_poly.pdbx_strand_id
1 'polypeptide(L)'
;MTSHADVKAIDAELFRALMRRIASSVAVITTAHERHLHGMTATAVASVSADPARILIVVNRSTRSHPLITASRNFTVNILSETQRDLGNRFSGKRDDQFDGVDHELAGNGGPILTGAAAHLECRLVSETDMGTHTIFVGEIVGGSLSAANPLVYHDGSYKQLTPRVSGHDIAPFFLDRWSPRAFTGDAILPQELMRFFEAARWAPSSMNVQPWRFVYVLRDGDGWEAVLDGLSNTNRSWAFRAAALVAFVSQDWIDCGGGPVPSSTHSFDAGAAWMSFALQASLSGWHTHGMAGFDPVRLREVLAVPQGFAINAIVAIGRIGDGAMLADKLRSRELPADRAPLDDLVFEGSMRPG
;
A
#
# COMPACT_ATOMS: atom_id res chain seq x y z
N MET A 1 -43.08 -14.48 24.78
CA MET A 1 -42.87 -14.63 23.32
C MET A 1 -42.44 -13.27 22.80
N THR A 2 -41.13 -13.03 22.72
CA THR A 2 -40.57 -11.80 22.15
C THR A 2 -40.60 -11.91 20.64
N SER A 3 -41.36 -11.02 20.00
CA SER A 3 -41.44 -10.83 18.55
C SER A 3 -40.02 -10.64 18.02
N HIS A 4 -39.55 -11.55 17.16
CA HIS A 4 -38.39 -11.26 16.30
C HIS A 4 -38.81 -10.10 15.40
N ALA A 5 -38.30 -8.89 15.71
CA ALA A 5 -38.39 -7.78 14.77
C ALA A 5 -37.80 -8.23 13.44
N ASP A 6 -38.48 -7.96 12.34
CA ASP A 6 -37.97 -8.19 10.97
C ASP A 6 -36.63 -7.47 10.81
N VAL A 7 -35.54 -8.18 10.95
CA VAL A 7 -34.20 -7.64 10.74
C VAL A 7 -34.05 -7.44 9.23
N LYS A 8 -34.10 -6.20 8.81
CA LYS A 8 -33.90 -5.84 7.39
C LYS A 8 -32.50 -6.28 6.95
N ALA A 9 -32.43 -7.05 5.89
CA ALA A 9 -31.14 -7.43 5.30
C ALA A 9 -30.32 -6.18 4.92
N ILE A 10 -29.02 -6.22 5.20
CA ILE A 10 -28.11 -5.14 4.81
C ILE A 10 -27.98 -5.09 3.28
N ASP A 11 -27.75 -3.89 2.74
CA ASP A 11 -27.47 -3.75 1.31
C ASP A 11 -26.07 -4.27 0.95
N ALA A 12 -25.84 -4.48 -0.35
CA ALA A 12 -24.61 -5.06 -0.86
C ALA A 12 -23.39 -4.13 -0.69
N GLU A 13 -23.59 -2.83 -0.57
CA GLU A 13 -22.51 -1.85 -0.38
C GLU A 13 -22.01 -1.88 1.07
N LEU A 14 -22.93 -1.80 2.02
CA LEU A 14 -22.60 -1.94 3.44
C LEU A 14 -21.95 -3.30 3.74
N PHE A 15 -22.49 -4.40 3.15
CA PHE A 15 -21.89 -5.72 3.30
C PHE A 15 -20.43 -5.72 2.84
N ARG A 16 -20.14 -5.18 1.66
CA ARG A 16 -18.75 -5.09 1.15
C ARG A 16 -17.86 -4.23 2.01
N ALA A 17 -18.36 -3.10 2.51
CA ALA A 17 -17.62 -2.21 3.40
C ALA A 17 -17.26 -2.91 4.74
N LEU A 18 -18.18 -3.69 5.31
CA LEU A 18 -17.94 -4.48 6.51
C LEU A 18 -16.90 -5.59 6.27
N MET A 19 -17.02 -6.33 5.15
CA MET A 19 -16.07 -7.40 4.82
C MET A 19 -14.65 -6.88 4.56
N ARG A 20 -14.49 -5.68 4.05
CA ARG A 20 -13.17 -5.03 3.88
C ARG A 20 -12.44 -4.80 5.20
N ARG A 21 -13.13 -4.77 6.34
CA ARG A 21 -12.51 -4.62 7.67
C ARG A 21 -11.85 -5.88 8.19
N ILE A 22 -12.08 -7.02 7.54
CA ILE A 22 -11.44 -8.29 7.88
C ILE A 22 -10.06 -8.33 7.21
N ALA A 23 -8.99 -8.36 8.01
CA ALA A 23 -7.65 -8.65 7.52
C ALA A 23 -7.51 -10.18 7.36
N SER A 24 -7.10 -10.63 6.19
CA SER A 24 -6.97 -12.05 5.90
C SER A 24 -5.69 -12.35 5.13
N SER A 25 -5.09 -13.53 5.36
CA SER A 25 -4.02 -14.01 4.48
C SER A 25 -4.55 -14.23 3.07
N VAL A 26 -3.72 -13.91 2.09
CA VAL A 26 -4.01 -14.18 0.69
C VAL A 26 -3.58 -15.59 0.37
N ALA A 27 -4.50 -16.41 -0.11
CA ALA A 27 -4.20 -17.74 -0.60
C ALA A 27 -4.54 -17.87 -2.08
N VAL A 28 -3.84 -18.74 -2.78
CA VAL A 28 -4.25 -19.29 -4.08
C VAL A 28 -4.70 -20.71 -3.85
N ILE A 29 -5.98 -20.95 -4.10
CA ILE A 29 -6.55 -22.30 -4.08
C ILE A 29 -6.30 -22.91 -5.44
N THR A 30 -5.55 -23.99 -5.48
CA THR A 30 -5.21 -24.71 -6.71
C THR A 30 -5.84 -26.10 -6.73
N THR A 31 -6.15 -26.59 -7.90
CA THR A 31 -6.65 -27.92 -8.14
C THR A 31 -6.23 -28.41 -9.53
N ALA A 32 -6.20 -29.70 -9.72
CA ALA A 32 -5.95 -30.34 -11.01
C ALA A 32 -7.03 -31.39 -11.30
N HIS A 33 -7.57 -31.38 -12.51
CA HIS A 33 -8.49 -32.40 -13.00
C HIS A 33 -8.21 -32.68 -14.48
N GLU A 34 -8.08 -33.93 -14.88
CA GLU A 34 -7.82 -34.36 -16.27
C GLU A 34 -6.65 -33.61 -16.95
N ARG A 35 -5.54 -33.38 -16.22
CA ARG A 35 -4.37 -32.61 -16.64
C ARG A 35 -4.59 -31.06 -16.76
N HIS A 36 -5.78 -30.57 -16.43
CA HIS A 36 -6.03 -29.14 -16.37
C HIS A 36 -5.69 -28.62 -15.00
N LEU A 37 -4.71 -27.74 -14.93
CA LEU A 37 -4.35 -27.01 -13.72
C LEU A 37 -5.19 -25.74 -13.63
N HIS A 38 -5.72 -25.46 -12.45
CA HIS A 38 -6.46 -24.22 -12.22
C HIS A 38 -6.17 -23.65 -10.84
N GLY A 39 -6.20 -22.31 -10.72
CA GLY A 39 -6.02 -21.63 -9.46
C GLY A 39 -6.96 -20.44 -9.34
N MET A 40 -7.29 -20.06 -8.11
CA MET A 40 -8.02 -18.84 -7.80
C MET A 40 -7.50 -18.20 -6.54
N THR A 41 -7.40 -16.89 -6.53
CA THR A 41 -7.06 -16.12 -5.33
C THR A 41 -8.26 -16.07 -4.40
N ALA A 42 -8.04 -16.34 -3.13
CA ALA A 42 -9.05 -16.34 -2.09
C ALA A 42 -8.49 -15.78 -0.78
N THR A 43 -9.36 -15.13 -0.01
CA THR A 43 -9.12 -14.72 1.38
C THR A 43 -10.04 -15.47 2.34
N ALA A 44 -11.04 -16.16 1.83
CA ALA A 44 -12.00 -16.92 2.62
C ALA A 44 -11.48 -18.34 2.89
N VAL A 45 -10.54 -18.44 3.82
CA VAL A 45 -9.90 -19.68 4.29
C VAL A 45 -9.93 -19.66 5.81
N ALA A 46 -10.41 -20.74 6.44
CA ALA A 46 -10.44 -20.83 7.90
C ALA A 46 -10.25 -22.27 8.39
N SER A 47 -9.62 -22.43 9.57
CA SER A 47 -9.53 -23.71 10.25
C SER A 47 -10.89 -24.17 10.76
N VAL A 48 -11.18 -25.47 10.70
CA VAL A 48 -12.44 -26.07 11.13
C VAL A 48 -12.22 -26.98 12.36
N SER A 49 -11.21 -27.84 12.31
CA SER A 49 -10.92 -28.82 13.36
C SER A 49 -9.43 -29.15 13.36
N ALA A 50 -8.88 -29.48 14.52
CA ALA A 50 -7.51 -29.96 14.66
C ALA A 50 -7.44 -31.50 14.66
N ASP A 51 -8.51 -32.17 15.05
CA ASP A 51 -8.60 -33.65 15.03
C ASP A 51 -10.02 -34.07 14.60
N PRO A 52 -10.16 -34.64 13.39
CA PRO A 52 -9.17 -34.64 12.33
C PRO A 52 -8.89 -33.22 11.82
N ALA A 53 -7.67 -33.01 11.31
CA ALA A 53 -7.25 -31.69 10.82
C ALA A 53 -8.06 -31.29 9.59
N ARG A 54 -8.84 -30.22 9.68
CA ARG A 54 -9.75 -29.73 8.63
C ARG A 54 -9.70 -28.23 8.45
N ILE A 55 -9.84 -27.82 7.21
CA ILE A 55 -9.89 -26.43 6.78
C ILE A 55 -11.11 -26.22 5.88
N LEU A 56 -11.70 -25.04 5.89
CA LEU A 56 -12.71 -24.65 4.90
C LEU A 56 -12.17 -23.57 3.95
N ILE A 57 -12.72 -23.61 2.74
CA ILE A 57 -12.62 -22.55 1.75
C ILE A 57 -14.01 -22.18 1.25
N VAL A 58 -14.22 -20.93 0.86
CA VAL A 58 -15.48 -20.46 0.30
C VAL A 58 -15.25 -20.06 -1.15
N VAL A 59 -15.93 -20.72 -2.07
CA VAL A 59 -15.71 -20.57 -3.52
C VAL A 59 -17.00 -20.13 -4.18
N ASN A 60 -16.91 -19.06 -4.98
CA ASN A 60 -18.06 -18.60 -5.77
C ASN A 60 -18.39 -19.62 -6.87
N ARG A 61 -19.64 -20.00 -6.99
CA ARG A 61 -20.12 -21.01 -7.92
C ARG A 61 -19.93 -20.64 -9.41
N SER A 62 -19.78 -19.36 -9.70
CA SER A 62 -19.50 -18.87 -11.06
C SER A 62 -18.02 -18.97 -11.46
N THR A 63 -17.12 -19.35 -10.55
CA THR A 63 -15.68 -19.50 -10.85
C THR A 63 -15.40 -20.83 -11.56
N ARG A 64 -14.38 -20.86 -12.39
CA ARG A 64 -13.91 -22.08 -13.05
C ARG A 64 -13.37 -23.12 -12.07
N SER A 65 -12.84 -22.69 -10.91
CA SER A 65 -12.33 -23.57 -9.86
C SER A 65 -13.42 -24.45 -9.24
N HIS A 66 -14.67 -23.93 -9.13
CA HIS A 66 -15.74 -24.61 -8.44
C HIS A 66 -16.01 -26.03 -8.99
N PRO A 67 -16.37 -26.22 -10.28
CA PRO A 67 -16.62 -27.56 -10.82
C PRO A 67 -15.36 -28.45 -10.80
N LEU A 68 -14.16 -27.88 -10.91
CA LEU A 68 -12.92 -28.65 -10.88
C LEU A 68 -12.63 -29.20 -9.48
N ILE A 69 -12.87 -28.45 -8.41
CA ILE A 69 -12.72 -28.91 -7.03
C ILE A 69 -13.74 -30.02 -6.73
N THR A 70 -14.99 -29.85 -7.15
CA THR A 70 -16.02 -30.90 -7.00
C THR A 70 -15.63 -32.18 -7.74
N ALA A 71 -15.13 -32.08 -8.97
CA ALA A 71 -14.76 -33.23 -9.79
C ALA A 71 -13.47 -33.91 -9.29
N SER A 72 -12.43 -33.17 -8.96
CA SER A 72 -11.14 -33.71 -8.51
C SER A 72 -11.21 -34.29 -7.09
N ARG A 73 -12.15 -33.83 -6.28
CA ARG A 73 -12.25 -34.13 -4.83
C ARG A 73 -11.00 -33.73 -4.02
N ASN A 74 -10.17 -32.86 -4.57
CA ASN A 74 -8.94 -32.39 -3.97
C ASN A 74 -8.72 -30.90 -4.27
N PHE A 75 -8.04 -30.23 -3.36
CA PHE A 75 -7.51 -28.88 -3.57
C PHE A 75 -6.26 -28.65 -2.73
N THR A 76 -5.43 -27.71 -3.16
CA THR A 76 -4.27 -27.24 -2.37
C THR A 76 -4.46 -25.77 -2.03
N VAL A 77 -4.24 -25.41 -0.78
CA VAL A 77 -4.26 -24.02 -0.31
C VAL A 77 -2.82 -23.54 -0.25
N ASN A 78 -2.45 -22.61 -1.13
CA ASN A 78 -1.14 -21.97 -1.12
C ASN A 78 -1.27 -20.60 -0.45
N ILE A 79 -0.80 -20.44 0.78
CA ILE A 79 -0.74 -19.15 1.47
C ILE A 79 0.44 -18.39 0.86
N LEU A 80 0.15 -17.31 0.13
CA LEU A 80 1.18 -16.55 -0.56
C LEU A 80 2.12 -15.86 0.42
N SER A 81 3.41 -15.81 0.07
CA SER A 81 4.36 -14.96 0.77
C SER A 81 4.18 -13.49 0.41
N GLU A 82 4.65 -12.60 1.27
CA GLU A 82 4.56 -11.14 1.08
C GLU A 82 5.20 -10.64 -0.24
N THR A 83 6.10 -11.41 -0.84
CA THR A 83 6.74 -11.13 -2.13
C THR A 83 5.92 -11.59 -3.34
N GLN A 84 4.86 -12.37 -3.14
CA GLN A 84 4.07 -13.01 -4.20
C GLN A 84 2.77 -12.25 -4.57
N ARG A 85 2.77 -10.93 -4.40
CA ARG A 85 1.63 -10.09 -4.77
C ARG A 85 1.18 -10.28 -6.22
N ASP A 86 2.13 -10.43 -7.15
CA ASP A 86 1.82 -10.60 -8.58
C ASP A 86 1.12 -11.92 -8.86
N LEU A 87 1.43 -12.99 -8.11
CA LEU A 87 0.67 -14.23 -8.17
C LEU A 87 -0.75 -14.04 -7.66
N GLY A 88 -0.94 -13.32 -6.55
CA GLY A 88 -2.27 -12.97 -6.04
C GLY A 88 -3.11 -12.26 -7.10
N ASN A 89 -2.55 -11.29 -7.81
CA ASN A 89 -3.22 -10.59 -8.91
C ASN A 89 -3.50 -11.51 -10.10
N ARG A 90 -2.53 -12.35 -10.47
CA ARG A 90 -2.63 -13.26 -11.60
C ARG A 90 -3.79 -14.25 -11.45
N PHE A 91 -3.90 -14.88 -10.29
CA PHE A 91 -4.94 -15.86 -9.99
C PHE A 91 -6.29 -15.25 -9.60
N SER A 92 -6.40 -13.94 -9.42
CA SER A 92 -7.67 -13.24 -9.26
C SER A 92 -8.36 -12.95 -10.60
N GLY A 93 -7.61 -13.01 -11.71
CA GLY A 93 -8.10 -12.72 -13.07
C GLY A 93 -8.73 -13.93 -13.76
N LYS A 94 -9.51 -13.66 -14.82
CA LYS A 94 -10.10 -14.70 -15.70
C LYS A 94 -9.16 -14.98 -16.88
N ARG A 95 -8.00 -15.61 -16.61
CA ARG A 95 -7.03 -15.96 -17.64
C ARG A 95 -7.05 -17.47 -17.90
N ASP A 96 -6.79 -17.88 -19.14
CA ASP A 96 -6.65 -19.31 -19.51
C ASP A 96 -5.20 -19.79 -19.27
N ASP A 97 -4.23 -18.88 -19.31
CA ASP A 97 -2.80 -19.10 -19.16
C ASP A 97 -2.28 -18.83 -17.71
N GLN A 98 -3.08 -19.19 -16.71
CA GLN A 98 -2.76 -18.82 -15.31
C GLN A 98 -1.42 -19.39 -14.82
N PHE A 99 -1.03 -20.58 -15.28
CA PHE A 99 0.19 -21.26 -14.87
C PHE A 99 1.39 -21.03 -15.79
N ASP A 100 1.24 -20.35 -16.91
CA ASP A 100 2.35 -20.08 -17.83
C ASP A 100 3.43 -19.23 -17.16
N GLY A 101 4.65 -19.80 -17.05
CA GLY A 101 5.78 -19.12 -16.38
C GLY A 101 5.61 -19.00 -14.85
N VAL A 102 4.72 -19.75 -14.24
CA VAL A 102 4.58 -19.86 -12.79
C VAL A 102 5.29 -21.12 -12.30
N ASP A 103 6.31 -20.94 -11.46
CA ASP A 103 7.02 -22.04 -10.86
C ASP A 103 6.13 -22.76 -9.84
N HIS A 104 5.93 -24.06 -10.06
CA HIS A 104 5.12 -24.90 -9.20
C HIS A 104 5.53 -26.37 -9.28
N GLU A 105 5.18 -27.13 -8.28
CA GLU A 105 5.27 -28.60 -8.27
C GLU A 105 3.90 -29.20 -7.99
N LEU A 106 3.75 -30.51 -8.27
CA LEU A 106 2.49 -31.20 -7.97
C LEU A 106 2.57 -31.81 -6.57
N ALA A 107 1.59 -31.52 -5.74
CA ALA A 107 1.36 -32.12 -4.44
C ALA A 107 1.04 -33.61 -4.53
N GLY A 108 1.12 -34.32 -3.41
CA GLY A 108 0.69 -35.71 -3.32
C GLY A 108 -0.78 -35.96 -3.69
N ASN A 109 -1.64 -34.94 -3.49
CA ASN A 109 -3.04 -34.95 -3.91
C ASN A 109 -3.24 -34.53 -5.39
N GLY A 110 -2.16 -34.22 -6.11
CA GLY A 110 -2.17 -33.78 -7.52
C GLY A 110 -2.41 -32.29 -7.73
N GLY A 111 -2.73 -31.52 -6.70
CA GLY A 111 -2.91 -30.06 -6.81
C GLY A 111 -1.57 -29.32 -6.92
N PRO A 112 -1.48 -28.22 -7.69
CA PRO A 112 -0.27 -27.42 -7.78
C PRO A 112 0.12 -26.76 -6.45
N ILE A 113 1.40 -26.88 -6.06
CA ILE A 113 2.05 -26.12 -4.98
C ILE A 113 2.85 -25.00 -5.62
N LEU A 114 2.55 -23.76 -5.27
CA LEU A 114 3.27 -22.60 -5.81
C LEU A 114 4.61 -22.43 -5.09
N THR A 115 5.71 -22.39 -5.85
CA THR A 115 7.05 -22.20 -5.32
C THR A 115 7.17 -20.88 -4.57
N GLY A 116 7.75 -20.87 -3.38
CA GLY A 116 7.97 -19.68 -2.57
C GLY A 116 6.74 -19.21 -1.75
N ALA A 117 5.68 -20.01 -1.69
CA ALA A 117 4.56 -19.76 -0.77
C ALA A 117 5.01 -19.79 0.69
N ALA A 118 4.36 -19.00 1.56
CA ALA A 118 4.63 -19.00 2.99
C ALA A 118 4.25 -20.33 3.64
N ALA A 119 3.17 -20.95 3.15
CA ALA A 119 2.78 -22.32 3.51
C ALA A 119 1.91 -22.92 2.41
N HIS A 120 1.82 -24.25 2.35
CA HIS A 120 0.79 -24.93 1.59
C HIS A 120 0.13 -26.03 2.41
N LEU A 121 -1.15 -26.30 2.10
CA LEU A 121 -1.94 -27.37 2.71
C LEU A 121 -2.57 -28.18 1.58
N GLU A 122 -2.29 -29.50 1.57
CA GLU A 122 -2.88 -30.45 0.65
C GLU A 122 -4.17 -30.99 1.24
N CYS A 123 -5.29 -30.83 0.55
CA CYS A 123 -6.60 -31.12 1.11
C CYS A 123 -7.35 -32.16 0.26
N ARG A 124 -7.92 -33.16 0.93
CA ARG A 124 -8.91 -34.06 0.39
C ARG A 124 -10.30 -33.53 0.75
N LEU A 125 -11.18 -33.32 -0.24
CA LEU A 125 -12.52 -32.81 0.00
C LEU A 125 -13.36 -33.81 0.79
N VAL A 126 -13.91 -33.40 1.94
CA VAL A 126 -14.77 -34.23 2.79
C VAL A 126 -16.23 -33.82 2.75
N SER A 127 -16.53 -32.54 2.57
CA SER A 127 -17.90 -32.06 2.39
C SER A 127 -17.95 -30.80 1.55
N GLU A 128 -19.10 -30.56 0.92
CA GLU A 128 -19.46 -29.34 0.23
C GLU A 128 -20.88 -28.94 0.62
N THR A 129 -21.09 -27.64 0.89
CA THR A 129 -22.37 -27.10 1.33
C THR A 129 -22.70 -25.86 0.51
N ASP A 130 -23.84 -25.90 -0.16
CA ASP A 130 -24.37 -24.76 -0.95
C ASP A 130 -24.81 -23.63 -0.02
N MET A 131 -24.30 -22.42 -0.26
CA MET A 131 -24.65 -21.18 0.42
C MET A 131 -25.11 -20.10 -0.58
N GLY A 132 -25.92 -20.48 -1.53
CA GLY A 132 -26.48 -19.59 -2.56
C GLY A 132 -25.48 -19.26 -3.66
N THR A 133 -24.85 -18.10 -3.67
CA THR A 133 -23.85 -17.72 -4.67
C THR A 133 -22.49 -18.40 -4.47
N HIS A 134 -22.26 -19.01 -3.32
CA HIS A 134 -21.00 -19.65 -2.95
C HIS A 134 -21.23 -21.06 -2.42
N THR A 135 -20.19 -21.88 -2.47
CA THR A 135 -20.13 -23.18 -1.80
C THR A 135 -19.02 -23.18 -0.77
N ILE A 136 -19.30 -23.68 0.43
CA ILE A 136 -18.30 -23.98 1.45
C ILE A 136 -17.77 -25.38 1.15
N PHE A 137 -16.49 -25.48 0.86
CA PHE A 137 -15.77 -26.75 0.73
C PHE A 137 -14.98 -27.00 2.02
N VAL A 138 -15.15 -28.15 2.63
CA VAL A 138 -14.35 -28.59 3.78
C VAL A 138 -13.39 -29.66 3.31
N GLY A 139 -12.09 -29.43 3.51
CA GLY A 139 -11.02 -30.38 3.20
C GLY A 139 -10.35 -30.91 4.46
N GLU A 140 -10.08 -32.22 4.47
CA GLU A 140 -9.16 -32.84 5.43
C GLU A 140 -7.74 -32.62 4.96
N ILE A 141 -6.88 -32.09 5.83
CA ILE A 141 -5.47 -31.84 5.51
C ILE A 141 -4.72 -33.16 5.54
N VAL A 142 -4.18 -33.55 4.39
CA VAL A 142 -3.46 -34.82 4.18
C VAL A 142 -1.95 -34.63 3.98
N GLY A 143 -1.50 -33.38 3.81
CA GLY A 143 -0.11 -32.97 3.65
C GLY A 143 0.05 -31.47 3.73
N GLY A 144 1.28 -31.01 3.76
CA GLY A 144 1.59 -29.59 3.76
C GLY A 144 2.98 -29.28 4.27
N SER A 145 3.42 -28.06 4.02
CA SER A 145 4.65 -27.51 4.61
C SER A 145 4.53 -26.01 4.86
N LEU A 146 5.48 -25.49 5.60
CA LEU A 146 5.63 -24.07 5.86
C LEU A 146 7.06 -23.61 5.56
N SER A 147 7.22 -22.36 5.17
CA SER A 147 8.50 -21.69 5.00
C SER A 147 8.71 -20.63 6.07
N ALA A 148 9.89 -20.01 6.10
CA ALA A 148 10.16 -18.88 6.98
C ALA A 148 9.57 -17.55 6.44
N ALA A 149 8.95 -17.55 5.26
CA ALA A 149 8.39 -16.36 4.65
C ALA A 149 7.12 -15.89 5.38
N ASN A 150 6.97 -14.55 5.52
CA ASN A 150 5.75 -13.97 6.06
C ASN A 150 4.60 -14.05 5.05
N PRO A 151 3.36 -14.28 5.51
CA PRO A 151 2.22 -14.34 4.62
C PRO A 151 1.85 -12.96 4.06
N LEU A 152 1.43 -12.93 2.80
CA LEU A 152 0.78 -11.78 2.19
C LEU A 152 -0.60 -11.58 2.82
N VAL A 153 -0.91 -10.36 3.24
CA VAL A 153 -2.20 -10.01 3.85
C VAL A 153 -3.00 -9.09 2.94
N TYR A 154 -4.31 -9.27 2.93
CA TYR A 154 -5.26 -8.38 2.27
C TYR A 154 -6.18 -7.73 3.29
N HIS A 155 -6.24 -6.40 3.27
CA HIS A 155 -7.07 -5.61 4.17
C HIS A 155 -7.50 -4.32 3.48
N ASP A 156 -8.76 -3.96 3.61
CA ASP A 156 -9.35 -2.73 3.09
C ASP A 156 -9.03 -2.46 1.61
N GLY A 157 -9.20 -3.49 0.76
CA GLY A 157 -9.02 -3.37 -0.67
C GLY A 157 -7.56 -3.38 -1.15
N SER A 158 -6.57 -3.62 -0.29
CA SER A 158 -5.15 -3.59 -0.66
C SER A 158 -4.33 -4.68 0.02
N TYR A 159 -3.24 -5.09 -0.65
CA TYR A 159 -2.26 -5.99 -0.04
C TYR A 159 -1.46 -5.25 1.04
N LYS A 160 -1.16 -5.95 2.14
CA LYS A 160 -0.37 -5.48 3.28
C LYS A 160 0.75 -6.47 3.56
N GLN A 161 1.82 -5.99 4.16
CA GLN A 161 2.88 -6.82 4.73
C GLN A 161 2.72 -6.86 6.25
N LEU A 162 2.96 -8.02 6.85
CA LEU A 162 2.95 -8.18 8.31
C LEU A 162 4.29 -7.88 8.94
N THR A 163 5.38 -7.90 8.16
CA THR A 163 6.70 -7.61 8.67
C THR A 163 6.77 -6.13 9.04
N PRO A 164 6.89 -5.79 10.33
CA PRO A 164 7.32 -4.45 10.68
C PRO A 164 8.68 -4.25 10.03
N ARG A 165 8.93 -3.08 9.45
CA ARG A 165 10.30 -2.73 9.09
C ARG A 165 11.13 -2.82 10.36
N VAL A 166 12.13 -3.69 10.37
CA VAL A 166 13.02 -3.86 11.50
C VAL A 166 14.21 -2.93 11.30
N SER A 167 14.42 -2.04 12.23
CA SER A 167 15.67 -1.32 12.36
C SER A 167 16.64 -2.16 13.22
N GLY A 168 17.93 -2.15 12.90
CA GLY A 168 18.96 -2.71 13.76
C GLY A 168 19.13 -1.94 15.08
N HIS A 169 18.43 -0.82 15.24
CA HIS A 169 18.44 0.05 16.40
C HIS A 169 17.02 0.34 16.87
N ASP A 170 16.85 0.60 18.14
CA ASP A 170 15.58 1.00 18.74
C ASP A 170 15.25 2.45 18.35
N ILE A 171 14.38 2.61 17.34
CA ILE A 171 13.88 3.91 16.90
C ILE A 171 12.35 3.92 16.94
N ALA A 172 11.77 5.10 17.07
CA ALA A 172 10.31 5.22 17.12
C ALA A 172 9.65 4.68 15.83
N PRO A 173 8.60 3.83 15.93
CA PRO A 173 7.99 3.13 14.80
C PRO A 173 7.54 4.03 13.65
N PHE A 174 7.10 5.24 13.93
CA PHE A 174 6.61 6.18 12.90
C PHE A 174 7.69 6.54 11.85
N PHE A 175 8.99 6.43 12.16
CA PHE A 175 10.07 6.60 11.17
C PHE A 175 10.08 5.47 10.15
N LEU A 176 9.75 4.25 10.60
CA LEU A 176 9.66 3.06 9.76
C LEU A 176 8.36 3.03 8.95
N ASP A 177 7.26 3.47 9.55
CA ASP A 177 5.91 3.42 8.95
C ASP A 177 5.70 4.49 7.87
N ARG A 178 6.38 5.64 8.00
CA ARG A 178 6.26 6.72 7.03
C ARG A 178 6.92 6.36 5.69
N TRP A 179 6.16 6.34 4.63
CA TRP A 179 6.64 6.20 3.25
C TRP A 179 5.87 7.13 2.29
N SER A 180 6.21 7.12 1.00
CA SER A 180 5.66 8.03 0.00
C SER A 180 4.86 7.26 -1.07
N PRO A 181 3.58 6.94 -0.81
CA PRO A 181 2.71 6.28 -1.77
C PRO A 181 2.33 7.21 -2.92
N ARG A 182 1.87 6.62 -4.03
CA ARG A 182 1.30 7.29 -5.21
C ARG A 182 -0.17 6.97 -5.39
N ALA A 183 -0.60 5.78 -4.95
CA ALA A 183 -2.00 5.40 -5.01
C ALA A 183 -2.77 6.08 -3.88
N PHE A 184 -3.52 7.11 -4.22
CA PHE A 184 -4.40 7.79 -3.28
C PHE A 184 -5.87 7.44 -3.52
N THR A 185 -6.68 7.39 -2.45
CA THR A 185 -8.13 7.12 -2.52
C THR A 185 -8.87 8.21 -3.27
N GLY A 186 -8.40 9.44 -3.19
CA GLY A 186 -9.14 10.61 -3.60
C GLY A 186 -10.08 11.17 -2.53
N ASP A 187 -9.94 10.76 -1.26
CA ASP A 187 -10.69 11.38 -0.17
C ASP A 187 -10.30 12.84 0.02
N ALA A 188 -11.26 13.70 0.33
CA ALA A 188 -10.99 15.09 0.65
C ALA A 188 -10.38 15.22 2.06
N ILE A 189 -9.48 16.17 2.23
CA ILE A 189 -8.93 16.57 3.53
C ILE A 189 -9.61 17.83 4.03
N LEU A 190 -9.96 17.84 5.31
CA LEU A 190 -10.49 19.07 5.93
C LEU A 190 -9.34 20.07 6.14
N PRO A 191 -9.58 21.39 5.88
CA PRO A 191 -8.56 22.40 6.11
C PRO A 191 -7.97 22.38 7.52
N GLN A 192 -8.78 22.07 8.53
CA GLN A 192 -8.32 21.97 9.93
C GLN A 192 -7.36 20.80 10.17
N GLU A 193 -7.52 19.66 9.46
CA GLU A 193 -6.58 18.56 9.53
C GLU A 193 -5.25 18.95 8.88
N LEU A 194 -5.30 19.59 7.72
CA LEU A 194 -4.12 20.06 7.02
C LEU A 194 -3.33 21.08 7.86
N MET A 195 -4.01 21.98 8.57
CA MET A 195 -3.37 22.95 9.47
C MET A 195 -2.55 22.29 10.58
N ARG A 196 -2.93 21.10 11.08
CA ARG A 196 -2.15 20.36 12.07
C ARG A 196 -0.78 19.92 11.52
N PHE A 197 -0.72 19.61 10.23
CA PHE A 197 0.55 19.21 9.60
C PHE A 197 1.47 20.42 9.40
N PHE A 198 0.92 21.57 9.04
CA PHE A 198 1.67 22.83 9.00
C PHE A 198 2.14 23.28 10.39
N GLU A 199 1.33 23.07 11.43
CA GLU A 199 1.74 23.35 12.80
C GLU A 199 2.96 22.50 13.19
N ALA A 200 2.98 21.21 12.88
CA ALA A 200 4.15 20.36 13.13
C ALA A 200 5.37 20.83 12.32
N ALA A 201 5.20 21.23 11.06
CA ALA A 201 6.26 21.76 10.23
C ALA A 201 6.87 23.04 10.81
N ARG A 202 6.04 23.92 11.39
CA ARG A 202 6.47 25.18 12.01
C ARG A 202 7.42 24.98 13.20
N TRP A 203 7.36 23.83 13.88
CA TRP A 203 8.22 23.49 15.01
C TRP A 203 9.57 22.89 14.61
N ALA A 204 9.87 22.79 13.32
CA ALA A 204 11.16 22.32 12.87
C ALA A 204 12.29 23.26 13.32
N PRO A 205 13.51 22.76 13.54
CA PRO A 205 14.67 23.61 13.78
C PRO A 205 15.09 24.35 12.51
N SER A 206 15.70 25.53 12.66
CA SER A 206 16.35 26.26 11.57
C SER A 206 17.57 27.01 12.05
N SER A 207 18.51 27.26 11.16
CA SER A 207 19.68 28.07 11.46
C SER A 207 19.27 29.42 12.04
N MET A 208 19.82 29.82 13.18
CA MET A 208 19.49 31.05 13.90
C MET A 208 17.99 31.27 14.14
N ASN A 209 17.18 30.22 14.04
CA ASN A 209 15.72 30.27 14.13
C ASN A 209 15.08 31.23 13.10
N VAL A 210 15.65 31.32 11.91
CA VAL A 210 15.16 32.25 10.86
C VAL A 210 13.86 31.75 10.20
N GLN A 211 13.51 30.47 10.37
CA GLN A 211 12.23 29.88 9.91
C GLN A 211 11.94 30.25 8.45
N PRO A 212 12.80 29.83 7.49
CA PRO A 212 12.76 30.31 6.10
C PRO A 212 11.59 29.75 5.31
N TRP A 213 10.92 28.71 5.79
CA TRP A 213 9.84 28.00 5.08
C TRP A 213 8.58 28.83 4.92
N ARG A 214 7.94 28.66 3.76
CA ARG A 214 6.59 29.09 3.44
C ARG A 214 5.86 27.93 2.77
N PHE A 215 4.57 27.82 3.01
CA PHE A 215 3.75 26.74 2.47
C PHE A 215 2.62 27.35 1.66
N VAL A 216 2.54 27.00 0.38
CA VAL A 216 1.41 27.36 -0.47
C VAL A 216 0.68 26.09 -0.82
N TYR A 217 -0.60 26.00 -0.57
CA TYR A 217 -1.35 24.78 -0.82
C TYR A 217 -2.59 25.03 -1.68
N VAL A 218 -2.98 24.01 -2.42
CA VAL A 218 -4.25 23.93 -3.14
C VAL A 218 -4.95 22.64 -2.73
N LEU A 219 -6.25 22.74 -2.45
CA LEU A 219 -7.09 21.57 -2.22
C LEU A 219 -7.55 21.02 -3.56
N ARG A 220 -7.78 19.69 -3.63
CA ARG A 220 -8.35 19.11 -4.84
C ARG A 220 -9.69 19.74 -5.17
N ASP A 221 -9.93 19.95 -6.46
CA ASP A 221 -11.12 20.60 -7.02
C ASP A 221 -11.35 22.04 -6.55
N GLY A 222 -10.38 22.64 -5.85
CA GLY A 222 -10.37 24.04 -5.45
C GLY A 222 -9.64 24.93 -6.45
N ASP A 223 -9.68 26.24 -6.17
CA ASP A 223 -9.02 27.23 -7.00
C ASP A 223 -7.51 26.96 -7.13
N GLY A 224 -6.99 27.01 -8.36
CA GLY A 224 -5.58 26.79 -8.67
C GLY A 224 -5.15 25.30 -8.77
N TRP A 225 -6.02 24.34 -8.43
CA TRP A 225 -5.67 22.91 -8.46
C TRP A 225 -5.12 22.47 -9.82
N GLU A 226 -5.88 22.68 -10.89
CA GLU A 226 -5.48 22.28 -12.24
C GLU A 226 -4.19 22.96 -12.69
N ALA A 227 -4.01 24.23 -12.36
CA ALA A 227 -2.82 24.99 -12.74
C ALA A 227 -1.55 24.44 -12.06
N VAL A 228 -1.64 24.04 -10.78
CA VAL A 228 -0.53 23.41 -10.05
C VAL A 228 -0.28 22.00 -10.56
N LEU A 229 -1.33 21.21 -10.80
CA LEU A 229 -1.25 19.86 -11.35
C LEU A 229 -0.58 19.86 -12.73
N ASP A 230 -0.92 20.82 -13.59
CA ASP A 230 -0.33 21.02 -14.90
C ASP A 230 1.15 21.47 -14.88
N GLY A 231 1.61 22.01 -13.76
CA GLY A 231 3.02 22.31 -13.52
C GLY A 231 3.86 21.11 -13.11
N LEU A 232 3.25 19.95 -12.83
CA LEU A 232 3.97 18.73 -12.51
C LEU A 232 4.47 18.04 -13.80
N SER A 233 5.53 17.24 -13.69
CA SER A 233 5.94 16.34 -14.76
C SER A 233 4.82 15.35 -15.10
N ASN A 234 4.77 14.87 -16.35
CA ASN A 234 3.76 13.91 -16.79
C ASN A 234 3.68 12.68 -15.91
N THR A 235 4.82 12.18 -15.40
CA THR A 235 4.87 11.04 -14.50
C THR A 235 4.20 11.37 -13.16
N ASN A 236 4.47 12.52 -12.58
CA ASN A 236 3.85 12.92 -11.30
C ASN A 236 2.37 13.25 -11.47
N ARG A 237 2.00 13.96 -12.51
CA ARG A 237 0.62 14.27 -12.85
C ARG A 237 -0.25 13.00 -12.99
N SER A 238 0.31 11.91 -13.56
CA SER A 238 -0.43 10.68 -13.84
C SER A 238 -1.02 9.99 -12.61
N TRP A 239 -0.60 10.37 -11.39
CA TRP A 239 -1.12 9.81 -10.14
C TRP A 239 -1.50 10.89 -9.11
N ALA A 240 -0.84 12.05 -9.13
CA ALA A 240 -1.06 13.12 -8.15
C ALA A 240 -2.47 13.74 -8.23
N PHE A 241 -3.17 13.60 -9.35
CA PHE A 241 -4.55 14.10 -9.54
C PHE A 241 -5.55 13.50 -8.53
N ARG A 242 -5.21 12.40 -7.87
CA ARG A 242 -6.01 11.78 -6.79
C ARG A 242 -5.60 12.21 -5.38
N ALA A 243 -4.60 13.06 -5.25
CA ALA A 243 -4.26 13.62 -3.94
C ALA A 243 -5.39 14.50 -3.40
N ALA A 244 -5.51 14.61 -2.10
CA ALA A 244 -6.47 15.50 -1.43
C ALA A 244 -6.02 16.97 -1.47
N ALA A 245 -4.69 17.18 -1.48
CA ALA A 245 -4.07 18.48 -1.57
C ALA A 245 -2.68 18.39 -2.22
N LEU A 246 -2.23 19.48 -2.84
CA LEU A 246 -0.85 19.69 -3.25
C LEU A 246 -0.29 20.89 -2.47
N VAL A 247 0.91 20.72 -1.92
CA VAL A 247 1.59 21.74 -1.12
C VAL A 247 2.94 22.06 -1.73
N ALA A 248 3.20 23.30 -2.07
CA ALA A 248 4.53 23.79 -2.40
C ALA A 248 5.29 24.13 -1.10
N PHE A 249 6.40 23.43 -0.91
CA PHE A 249 7.38 23.76 0.13
C PHE A 249 8.36 24.77 -0.43
N VAL A 250 8.22 25.99 0.01
CA VAL A 250 8.99 27.16 -0.44
C VAL A 250 9.89 27.63 0.69
N SER A 251 11.09 28.10 0.38
CA SER A 251 11.98 28.70 1.38
C SER A 251 12.59 30.00 0.89
N GLN A 252 12.74 30.94 1.81
CA GLN A 252 13.45 32.20 1.60
C GLN A 252 14.95 31.91 1.46
N ASP A 253 15.54 32.29 0.32
CA ASP A 253 16.93 31.98 -0.03
C ASP A 253 17.95 33.03 0.41
N TRP A 254 17.51 33.98 1.22
CA TRP A 254 18.35 35.03 1.82
C TRP A 254 18.02 35.24 3.30
N ILE A 255 18.98 35.82 4.02
CA ILE A 255 18.83 36.24 5.43
C ILE A 255 19.41 37.65 5.59
N ASP A 256 18.88 38.41 6.57
CA ASP A 256 19.46 39.70 6.99
C ASP A 256 19.99 39.57 8.44
N CYS A 257 21.29 39.70 8.59
CA CYS A 257 21.98 39.65 9.88
C CYS A 257 22.36 41.07 10.38
N GLY A 258 21.69 42.10 9.91
CA GLY A 258 21.96 43.50 10.32
C GLY A 258 22.89 44.30 9.38
N GLY A 259 23.31 43.67 8.26
CA GLY A 259 24.16 44.29 7.24
C GLY A 259 23.53 44.31 5.84
N GLY A 260 22.22 44.01 5.75
CA GLY A 260 21.50 43.77 4.50
C GLY A 260 21.36 42.32 4.13
N PRO A 261 20.55 41.99 3.09
CA PRO A 261 20.26 40.65 2.69
C PRO A 261 21.48 39.95 2.10
N VAL A 262 21.78 38.73 2.59
CA VAL A 262 22.83 37.85 2.07
C VAL A 262 22.24 36.47 1.74
N PRO A 263 22.79 35.73 0.77
CA PRO A 263 22.30 34.39 0.47
C PRO A 263 22.34 33.46 1.70
N SER A 264 21.26 32.71 1.91
CA SER A 264 21.18 31.69 2.95
C SER A 264 21.65 30.35 2.40
N SER A 265 22.69 29.78 2.97
CA SER A 265 23.19 28.43 2.58
C SER A 265 22.38 27.29 3.19
N THR A 266 21.52 27.55 4.18
CA THR A 266 20.79 26.53 4.95
C THR A 266 19.30 26.46 4.62
N HIS A 267 18.75 27.39 3.85
CA HIS A 267 17.31 27.53 3.64
C HIS A 267 16.62 26.26 3.18
N SER A 268 17.24 25.51 2.26
CA SER A 268 16.67 24.24 1.74
C SER A 268 16.79 23.10 2.74
N PHE A 269 17.88 23.07 3.53
CA PHE A 269 18.06 22.10 4.62
C PHE A 269 17.02 22.31 5.72
N ASP A 270 16.81 23.56 6.14
CA ASP A 270 15.81 23.94 7.13
C ASP A 270 14.40 23.62 6.64
N ALA A 271 14.09 23.90 5.35
CA ALA A 271 12.81 23.52 4.74
C ALA A 271 12.61 21.99 4.65
N GLY A 272 13.69 21.23 4.46
CA GLY A 272 13.68 19.77 4.52
C GLY A 272 13.32 19.24 5.91
N ALA A 273 13.82 19.88 6.98
CA ALA A 273 13.43 19.56 8.36
C ALA A 273 11.93 19.82 8.59
N ALA A 274 11.43 20.95 8.12
CA ALA A 274 9.99 21.29 8.18
C ALA A 274 9.13 20.28 7.41
N TRP A 275 9.57 19.86 6.21
CA TRP A 275 8.88 18.83 5.45
C TRP A 275 8.83 17.49 6.18
N MET A 276 9.94 17.06 6.80
CA MET A 276 9.92 15.80 7.56
C MET A 276 8.94 15.86 8.73
N SER A 277 8.91 16.95 9.48
CA SER A 277 7.94 17.16 10.58
C SER A 277 6.49 17.11 10.08
N PHE A 278 6.21 17.75 8.95
CA PHE A 278 4.92 17.70 8.26
C PHE A 278 4.53 16.27 7.89
N ALA A 279 5.43 15.53 7.25
CA ALA A 279 5.20 14.18 6.76
C ALA A 279 4.97 13.17 7.91
N LEU A 280 5.68 13.32 9.02
CA LEU A 280 5.48 12.49 10.22
C LEU A 280 4.12 12.76 10.85
N GLN A 281 3.73 14.03 11.02
CA GLN A 281 2.42 14.37 11.58
C GLN A 281 1.28 13.87 10.69
N ALA A 282 1.41 14.00 9.37
CA ALA A 282 0.45 13.46 8.42
C ALA A 282 0.31 11.94 8.60
N SER A 283 1.44 11.21 8.66
CA SER A 283 1.47 9.76 8.84
C SER A 283 0.79 9.33 10.15
N LEU A 284 1.07 10.00 11.26
CA LEU A 284 0.43 9.77 12.56
C LEU A 284 -1.09 10.03 12.54
N SER A 285 -1.56 10.85 11.60
CA SER A 285 -2.98 11.17 11.42
C SER A 285 -3.68 10.30 10.36
N GLY A 286 -3.00 9.25 9.85
CA GLY A 286 -3.53 8.34 8.82
C GLY A 286 -3.53 8.94 7.40
N TRP A 287 -2.78 10.02 7.18
CA TRP A 287 -2.52 10.62 5.87
C TRP A 287 -1.09 10.31 5.44
N HIS A 288 -0.86 10.31 4.14
CA HIS A 288 0.47 10.06 3.57
C HIS A 288 0.88 11.21 2.67
N THR A 289 2.19 11.42 2.57
CA THR A 289 2.78 12.49 1.78
C THR A 289 3.78 11.93 0.78
N HIS A 290 3.82 12.54 -0.41
CA HIS A 290 4.82 12.21 -1.43
C HIS A 290 5.46 13.50 -1.96
N GLY A 291 6.72 13.74 -1.61
CA GLY A 291 7.50 14.86 -2.13
C GLY A 291 7.95 14.62 -3.57
N MET A 292 7.69 15.56 -4.44
CA MET A 292 7.99 15.52 -5.86
C MET A 292 9.00 16.62 -6.23
N ALA A 293 10.10 16.25 -6.92
CA ALA A 293 11.04 17.18 -7.53
C ALA A 293 10.76 17.36 -9.05
N GLY A 294 9.91 16.50 -9.62
CA GLY A 294 9.55 16.58 -11.04
C GLY A 294 8.41 17.56 -11.27
N PHE A 295 8.72 18.84 -11.43
CA PHE A 295 7.81 19.93 -11.76
C PHE A 295 8.53 21.01 -12.59
N ASP A 296 7.78 21.89 -13.24
CA ASP A 296 8.29 23.08 -13.92
C ASP A 296 8.39 24.26 -12.91
N PRO A 297 9.60 24.64 -12.50
CA PRO A 297 9.79 25.67 -11.47
C PRO A 297 9.42 27.07 -11.96
N VAL A 298 9.53 27.35 -13.27
CA VAL A 298 9.17 28.67 -13.84
C VAL A 298 7.65 28.82 -13.84
N ARG A 299 6.97 27.83 -14.38
CA ARG A 299 5.50 27.81 -14.42
C ARG A 299 4.89 27.85 -13.01
N LEU A 300 5.40 27.03 -12.09
CA LEU A 300 4.83 27.00 -10.72
C LEU A 300 5.16 28.25 -9.93
N ARG A 301 6.25 28.94 -10.19
CA ARG A 301 6.54 30.25 -9.61
C ARG A 301 5.46 31.29 -9.99
N GLU A 302 5.04 31.30 -11.24
CA GLU A 302 3.98 32.20 -11.73
C GLU A 302 2.62 31.80 -11.14
N VAL A 303 2.24 30.52 -11.26
CA VAL A 303 0.95 29.98 -10.78
C VAL A 303 0.75 30.23 -9.28
N LEU A 304 1.79 30.01 -8.48
CA LEU A 304 1.75 30.14 -7.02
C LEU A 304 2.15 31.54 -6.53
N ALA A 305 2.41 32.48 -7.44
CA ALA A 305 2.85 33.84 -7.16
C ALA A 305 4.06 33.89 -6.19
N VAL A 306 5.03 32.96 -6.34
CA VAL A 306 6.21 32.89 -5.49
C VAL A 306 7.18 34.01 -5.86
N PRO A 307 7.49 34.96 -4.95
CA PRO A 307 8.31 36.14 -5.27
C PRO A 307 9.78 35.76 -5.47
N GLN A 308 10.56 36.70 -6.04
CA GLN A 308 12.02 36.58 -6.07
C GLN A 308 12.57 36.50 -4.64
N GLY A 309 13.71 35.82 -4.46
CA GLY A 309 14.26 35.56 -3.13
C GLY A 309 13.61 34.38 -2.39
N PHE A 310 12.80 33.59 -3.09
CA PHE A 310 12.24 32.34 -2.57
C PHE A 310 12.45 31.19 -3.58
N ALA A 311 12.80 30.03 -3.08
CA ALA A 311 12.97 28.80 -3.85
C ALA A 311 11.82 27.82 -3.60
N ILE A 312 11.27 27.18 -4.65
CA ILE A 312 10.34 26.04 -4.51
C ILE A 312 11.20 24.79 -4.39
N ASN A 313 11.21 24.18 -3.20
CA ASN A 313 12.04 23.00 -2.92
C ASN A 313 11.39 21.70 -3.40
N ALA A 314 10.08 21.58 -3.21
CA ALA A 314 9.30 20.41 -3.60
C ALA A 314 7.81 20.76 -3.72
N ILE A 315 7.10 19.98 -4.52
CA ILE A 315 5.64 19.89 -4.44
C ILE A 315 5.28 18.59 -3.75
N VAL A 316 4.48 18.64 -2.70
CA VAL A 316 4.10 17.51 -1.87
C VAL A 316 2.64 17.17 -2.10
N ALA A 317 2.36 15.97 -2.59
CA ALA A 317 1.03 15.42 -2.67
C ALA A 317 0.62 14.78 -1.33
N ILE A 318 -0.62 14.98 -0.92
CA ILE A 318 -1.19 14.46 0.34
C ILE A 318 -2.42 13.64 0.02
N GLY A 319 -2.55 12.46 0.60
CA GLY A 319 -3.72 11.61 0.43
C GLY A 319 -3.75 10.44 1.40
N ARG A 320 -4.87 9.72 1.44
CA ARG A 320 -4.97 8.41 2.08
C ARG A 320 -4.54 7.34 1.08
N ILE A 321 -3.92 6.27 1.55
CA ILE A 321 -3.49 5.16 0.67
C ILE A 321 -4.71 4.53 0.02
N GLY A 322 -4.68 4.47 -1.30
CA GLY A 322 -5.67 3.82 -2.16
C GLY A 322 -5.19 2.48 -2.72
N ASP A 323 -5.96 1.95 -3.66
CA ASP A 323 -5.60 0.71 -4.36
C ASP A 323 -4.49 0.97 -5.39
N GLY A 324 -3.34 0.32 -5.21
CA GLY A 324 -2.21 0.37 -6.16
C GLY A 324 -2.55 -0.18 -7.55
N ALA A 325 -3.62 -0.96 -7.71
CA ALA A 325 -4.10 -1.45 -9.00
C ALA A 325 -4.50 -0.31 -9.97
N MET A 326 -4.78 0.87 -9.44
CA MET A 326 -5.11 2.07 -10.22
C MET A 326 -3.90 2.74 -10.87
N LEU A 327 -2.68 2.38 -10.46
CA LEU A 327 -1.45 2.90 -11.03
C LEU A 327 -1.06 2.15 -12.31
N ALA A 328 -0.40 2.83 -13.22
CA ALA A 328 0.26 2.18 -14.35
C ALA A 328 1.28 1.14 -13.84
N ASP A 329 1.48 0.04 -14.58
CA ASP A 329 2.28 -1.12 -14.17
C ASP A 329 3.67 -0.75 -13.66
N LYS A 330 4.35 0.18 -14.35
CA LYS A 330 5.69 0.68 -13.98
C LYS A 330 5.72 1.38 -12.60
N LEU A 331 4.61 1.98 -12.18
CA LEU A 331 4.49 2.64 -10.86
C LEU A 331 4.00 1.66 -9.81
N ARG A 332 3.13 0.72 -10.21
CA ARG A 332 2.57 -0.31 -9.33
C ARG A 332 3.65 -1.20 -8.70
N SER A 333 4.66 -1.60 -9.46
CA SER A 333 5.78 -2.40 -8.96
C SER A 333 6.61 -1.67 -7.87
N ARG A 334 6.52 -0.34 -7.81
CA ARG A 334 7.22 0.51 -6.84
C ARG A 334 6.30 1.05 -5.72
N GLU A 335 5.08 0.57 -5.64
CA GLU A 335 4.06 1.04 -4.68
C GLU A 335 4.12 0.22 -3.38
N LEU A 336 5.33 0.14 -2.84
CA LEU A 336 5.65 -0.47 -1.55
C LEU A 336 6.66 0.41 -0.81
N PRO A 337 6.66 0.36 0.53
CA PRO A 337 7.71 0.94 1.32
C PRO A 337 9.07 0.36 0.93
N ALA A 338 10.03 1.21 0.55
CA ALA A 338 11.38 0.79 0.19
C ALA A 338 12.31 0.71 1.43
N ASP A 339 13.28 -0.19 1.38
CA ASP A 339 14.36 -0.27 2.36
C ASP A 339 15.31 0.94 2.28
N ARG A 340 16.24 0.99 3.20
CA ARG A 340 17.30 1.98 3.26
C ARG A 340 18.66 1.30 3.13
N ALA A 341 19.63 2.07 2.66
CA ALA A 341 21.02 1.63 2.67
C ALA A 341 21.47 1.25 4.09
N PRO A 342 22.38 0.28 4.24
CA PRO A 342 22.97 -0.05 5.53
C PRO A 342 23.59 1.18 6.21
N LEU A 343 23.57 1.23 7.54
CA LEU A 343 24.14 2.35 8.28
C LEU A 343 25.64 2.50 8.03
N ASP A 344 26.35 1.40 7.84
CA ASP A 344 27.80 1.39 7.57
C ASP A 344 28.18 2.11 6.27
N ASP A 345 27.23 2.23 5.33
CA ASP A 345 27.39 3.00 4.09
C ASP A 345 27.10 4.50 4.27
N LEU A 346 26.52 4.90 5.39
CA LEU A 346 25.99 6.24 5.62
C LEU A 346 26.63 6.98 6.79
N VAL A 347 27.22 6.24 7.75
CA VAL A 347 27.75 6.80 9.00
C VAL A 347 29.25 6.51 9.11
N PHE A 348 30.04 7.57 9.26
CA PHE A 348 31.49 7.49 9.33
C PHE A 348 31.98 8.22 10.56
N GLU A 349 32.83 7.56 11.39
CA GLU A 349 33.52 8.19 12.51
C GLU A 349 34.76 8.95 12.02
N GLY A 350 34.83 10.21 12.33
CA GLY A 350 35.99 11.07 12.06
C GLY A 350 36.02 11.62 10.64
N SER A 351 36.06 10.80 9.61
CA SER A 351 36.13 11.25 8.21
C SER A 351 35.39 10.30 7.26
N MET A 352 34.71 10.87 6.25
CA MET A 352 34.13 10.10 5.17
C MET A 352 35.24 9.45 4.35
N ARG A 353 35.31 8.11 4.35
CA ARG A 353 36.24 7.37 3.47
C ARG A 353 35.65 7.30 2.07
N PRO A 354 36.46 7.57 1.03
CA PRO A 354 36.02 7.28 -0.34
C PRO A 354 35.79 5.76 -0.44
N GLY A 355 34.63 5.37 -0.99
CA GLY A 355 34.26 3.97 -1.25
C GLY A 355 35.12 3.32 -2.36
#